data_14c8a6ce2597e2ddc688ec31a55e1977
#
_entry.id   14c8a6ce2597e2ddc688ec31a55e1977
#
_cell.length_a   1.000
_cell.length_b   1.000
_cell.length_c   1.000
_cell.angle_alpha   90.00
_cell.angle_beta   90.00
_cell.angle_gamma   90.00
#
_symmetry.space_group_name_H-M   'P 1'
#
loop_
_entity.id
_entity.type
_entity.pdbx_description
1 polymer ?
#
loop_
_entity_poly.entity_id
_entity_poly.type
_entity_poly.pdbx_seq_one_letter_code
_entity_poly.pdbx_strand_id
1 'polypeptide(L)'
;MMIPGEYFPTGDAIIANKDKKILKITVANTGDRPIQVGSHTHFSEANKALEFDREKSLGFHLNISAGTSIRFEPGESKHVQLVEFGGTKTIYGFSGMVSGNLDEKRNDAIKKLHENGFKNSLEDTTEEQGSLEIPRNRYVELFGPSKGDKVRLADTDLILEVEEDLIKHGDELVFGGGKSARDGLGQASGVLRDQSADLVITNAVIVDAKLGIIKADIGIKDGKILGVGNAGNPDVMDDVDIIVSSNTEIISGEHTICTAGTIDSHIHFISPQQAIDAICNGTTTMIGGGTGPADGTNATTCTPGKFNIHKMIQAVEEFPLNFGFLCKGNDSQEESLMEQIRA
;
A
#
# COMPACT_ATOMS: atom_id res chain seq x y z
N MET A 1 23.57 5.45 -21.12
CA MET A 1 23.02 6.56 -20.31
C MET A 1 22.45 5.91 -19.06
N MET A 2 22.79 6.39 -17.88
CA MET A 2 22.24 5.88 -16.62
C MET A 2 20.78 6.33 -16.50
N ILE A 3 19.88 5.40 -16.14
CA ILE A 3 18.45 5.70 -15.92
C ILE A 3 18.23 5.67 -14.42
N PRO A 4 17.85 6.80 -13.77
CA PRO A 4 17.53 6.82 -12.35
C PRO A 4 16.36 5.86 -12.04
N GLY A 5 16.48 5.07 -10.97
CA GLY A 5 15.46 4.10 -10.58
C GLY A 5 15.27 2.94 -11.57
N GLU A 6 16.23 2.67 -12.47
CA GLU A 6 16.17 1.58 -13.44
C GLU A 6 15.98 0.22 -12.78
N TYR A 7 15.01 -0.57 -13.28
CA TYR A 7 14.78 -1.94 -12.86
C TYR A 7 15.54 -2.94 -13.70
N PHE A 8 16.03 -3.97 -13.04
CA PHE A 8 16.69 -5.13 -13.65
C PHE A 8 15.94 -6.39 -13.22
N PRO A 9 14.79 -6.70 -13.87
CA PRO A 9 14.04 -7.89 -13.56
C PRO A 9 14.85 -9.16 -13.80
N THR A 10 14.82 -10.08 -12.86
CA THR A 10 15.59 -11.33 -12.93
C THR A 10 14.70 -12.52 -12.50
N GLY A 11 14.97 -13.69 -13.07
CA GLY A 11 14.23 -14.91 -12.74
C GLY A 11 12.99 -15.17 -13.58
N ASP A 12 12.24 -16.17 -13.13
CA ASP A 12 11.05 -16.68 -13.81
C ASP A 12 9.84 -15.75 -13.59
N ALA A 13 8.74 -16.05 -14.28
CA ALA A 13 7.47 -15.40 -14.06
C ALA A 13 7.01 -15.51 -12.59
N ILE A 14 6.25 -14.53 -12.14
CA ILE A 14 5.62 -14.55 -10.81
C ILE A 14 4.41 -15.48 -10.86
N ILE A 15 4.34 -16.40 -9.90
CA ILE A 15 3.20 -17.28 -9.72
C ILE A 15 2.26 -16.68 -8.68
N ALA A 16 1.19 -16.07 -9.14
CA ALA A 16 0.13 -15.50 -8.31
C ALA A 16 -1.01 -16.51 -8.12
N ASN A 17 -1.82 -16.34 -7.09
CA ASN A 17 -2.97 -17.21 -6.77
C ASN A 17 -2.60 -18.70 -6.72
N LYS A 18 -1.43 -19.00 -6.16
CA LYS A 18 -0.88 -20.35 -6.15
C LYS A 18 -1.80 -21.31 -5.41
N ASP A 19 -2.04 -22.50 -6.04
CA ASP A 19 -2.81 -23.62 -5.49
C ASP A 19 -4.27 -23.28 -5.11
N LYS A 20 -4.80 -22.14 -5.63
CA LYS A 20 -6.20 -21.77 -5.46
C LYS A 20 -7.11 -22.50 -6.45
N LYS A 21 -8.39 -22.56 -6.10
CA LYS A 21 -9.43 -23.09 -6.99
C LYS A 21 -9.66 -22.10 -8.13
N ILE A 22 -9.59 -22.59 -9.36
CA ILE A 22 -9.83 -21.84 -10.60
C ILE A 22 -11.10 -22.35 -11.27
N LEU A 23 -11.93 -21.41 -11.71
CA LEU A 23 -13.13 -21.69 -12.46
C LEU A 23 -12.99 -21.14 -13.88
N LYS A 24 -13.11 -21.98 -14.89
CA LYS A 24 -13.14 -21.57 -16.30
C LYS A 24 -14.58 -21.46 -16.77
N ILE A 25 -14.97 -20.29 -17.24
CA ILE A 25 -16.34 -20.01 -17.67
C ILE A 25 -16.37 -19.22 -18.97
N THR A 26 -17.49 -19.33 -19.68
CA THR A 26 -17.84 -18.46 -20.82
C THR A 26 -18.74 -17.34 -20.31
N VAL A 27 -18.42 -16.09 -20.67
CA VAL A 27 -19.18 -14.90 -20.31
C VAL A 27 -19.63 -14.18 -21.57
N ALA A 28 -20.94 -14.03 -21.74
CA ALA A 28 -21.55 -13.30 -22.86
C ALA A 28 -22.04 -11.92 -22.40
N ASN A 29 -21.68 -10.85 -23.11
CA ASN A 29 -22.32 -9.56 -22.92
C ASN A 29 -23.59 -9.47 -23.81
N THR A 30 -24.74 -9.61 -23.18
CA THR A 30 -26.04 -9.56 -23.85
C THR A 30 -26.67 -8.18 -23.82
N GLY A 31 -25.92 -7.17 -23.34
CA GLY A 31 -26.33 -5.77 -23.33
C GLY A 31 -25.97 -5.03 -24.61
N ASP A 32 -26.33 -3.76 -24.65
CA ASP A 32 -26.10 -2.84 -25.77
C ASP A 32 -24.84 -1.95 -25.59
N ARG A 33 -24.12 -2.13 -24.49
CA ARG A 33 -22.94 -1.30 -24.11
C ARG A 33 -21.78 -2.18 -23.66
N PRO A 34 -20.53 -1.70 -23.84
CA PRO A 34 -19.38 -2.36 -23.27
C PRO A 34 -19.46 -2.42 -21.74
N ILE A 35 -19.06 -3.55 -21.16
CA ILE A 35 -19.00 -3.77 -19.72
C ILE A 35 -17.57 -4.11 -19.36
N GLN A 36 -17.01 -3.38 -18.38
CA GLN A 36 -15.67 -3.61 -17.87
C GLN A 36 -15.76 -4.12 -16.43
N VAL A 37 -15.09 -5.24 -16.14
CA VAL A 37 -15.07 -5.87 -14.82
C VAL A 37 -13.63 -5.85 -14.29
N GLY A 38 -13.43 -5.27 -13.10
CA GLY A 38 -12.13 -5.21 -12.43
C GLY A 38 -11.72 -6.56 -11.84
N SER A 39 -10.42 -6.76 -11.66
CA SER A 39 -9.80 -8.00 -11.19
C SER A 39 -10.48 -8.60 -9.95
N HIS A 40 -10.70 -7.79 -8.93
CA HIS A 40 -11.19 -8.23 -7.61
C HIS A 40 -12.71 -8.08 -7.42
N THR A 41 -13.45 -7.77 -8.48
CA THR A 41 -14.92 -7.71 -8.40
C THR A 41 -15.48 -9.10 -8.11
N HIS A 42 -16.34 -9.24 -7.09
CA HIS A 42 -17.11 -10.47 -6.88
C HIS A 42 -17.90 -10.79 -8.14
N PHE A 43 -17.43 -11.79 -8.90
CA PHE A 43 -17.80 -11.93 -10.31
C PHE A 43 -19.27 -12.24 -10.48
N SER A 44 -19.87 -13.02 -9.58
CA SER A 44 -21.30 -13.35 -9.64
C SER A 44 -22.20 -12.12 -9.52
N GLU A 45 -21.71 -11.01 -8.92
CA GLU A 45 -22.42 -9.74 -8.80
C GLU A 45 -22.04 -8.71 -9.89
N ALA A 46 -21.23 -9.11 -10.88
CA ALA A 46 -20.92 -8.25 -12.03
C ALA A 46 -22.21 -7.90 -12.79
N ASN A 47 -22.13 -6.86 -13.64
CA ASN A 47 -23.28 -6.30 -14.34
C ASN A 47 -24.29 -7.38 -14.82
N LYS A 48 -25.57 -7.17 -14.51
CA LYS A 48 -26.65 -8.13 -14.78
C LYS A 48 -26.87 -8.46 -16.26
N ALA A 49 -26.36 -7.65 -17.19
CA ALA A 49 -26.40 -7.92 -18.63
C ALA A 49 -25.32 -8.92 -19.09
N LEU A 50 -24.34 -9.24 -18.23
CA LEU A 50 -23.45 -10.37 -18.47
C LEU A 50 -24.19 -11.67 -18.16
N GLU A 51 -24.09 -12.65 -19.05
CA GLU A 51 -24.69 -13.97 -18.93
C GLU A 51 -23.59 -15.03 -18.79
N PHE A 52 -23.62 -15.78 -17.68
CA PHE A 52 -22.66 -16.83 -17.32
C PHE A 52 -23.19 -17.62 -16.12
N ASP A 53 -22.53 -18.71 -15.71
CA ASP A 53 -22.87 -19.50 -14.53
C ASP A 53 -22.58 -18.72 -13.23
N ARG A 54 -23.56 -17.95 -12.79
CA ARG A 54 -23.44 -17.09 -11.58
C ARG A 54 -23.42 -17.89 -10.29
N GLU A 55 -24.08 -19.04 -10.26
CA GLU A 55 -24.15 -19.86 -9.06
C GLU A 55 -22.80 -20.51 -8.74
N LYS A 56 -22.08 -20.98 -9.77
CA LYS A 56 -20.72 -21.49 -9.60
C LYS A 56 -19.71 -20.38 -9.34
N SER A 57 -19.93 -19.18 -9.91
CA SER A 57 -19.00 -18.04 -9.73
C SER A 57 -19.15 -17.30 -8.39
N LEU A 58 -20.07 -17.73 -7.50
CA LEU A 58 -20.17 -17.18 -6.13
C LEU A 58 -18.90 -17.44 -5.33
N GLY A 59 -18.27 -16.37 -4.83
CA GLY A 59 -17.03 -16.44 -4.08
C GLY A 59 -15.78 -16.43 -4.96
N PHE A 60 -15.92 -16.04 -6.24
CA PHE A 60 -14.82 -15.94 -7.19
C PHE A 60 -14.67 -14.53 -7.76
N HIS A 61 -13.46 -14.18 -8.16
CA HIS A 61 -13.10 -12.98 -8.90
C HIS A 61 -12.26 -13.33 -10.13
N LEU A 62 -11.96 -12.36 -11.01
CA LEU A 62 -11.14 -12.64 -12.21
C LEU A 62 -9.72 -13.08 -11.83
N ASN A 63 -9.21 -14.15 -12.43
CA ASN A 63 -7.83 -14.60 -12.29
C ASN A 63 -6.90 -13.85 -13.25
N ILE A 64 -6.69 -12.56 -12.95
CA ILE A 64 -5.83 -11.62 -13.69
C ILE A 64 -5.06 -10.77 -12.70
N SER A 65 -3.99 -10.10 -13.15
CA SER A 65 -3.18 -9.22 -12.30
C SER A 65 -4.05 -8.19 -11.55
N ALA A 66 -3.79 -8.00 -10.27
CA ALA A 66 -4.52 -7.05 -9.42
C ALA A 66 -4.58 -5.65 -10.05
N GLY A 67 -5.69 -4.95 -9.85
CA GLY A 67 -5.90 -3.61 -10.43
C GLY A 67 -6.05 -3.55 -11.94
N THR A 68 -6.09 -4.70 -12.65
CA THR A 68 -6.45 -4.77 -14.08
C THR A 68 -7.92 -5.14 -14.28
N SER A 69 -8.38 -5.25 -15.52
CA SER A 69 -9.78 -5.49 -15.82
C SER A 69 -9.97 -6.18 -17.17
N ILE A 70 -11.10 -6.86 -17.34
CA ILE A 70 -11.54 -7.40 -18.63
C ILE A 70 -12.73 -6.58 -19.14
N ARG A 71 -12.71 -6.24 -20.42
CA ARG A 71 -13.79 -5.56 -21.13
C ARG A 71 -14.51 -6.54 -22.04
N PHE A 72 -15.83 -6.53 -21.96
CA PHE A 72 -16.76 -7.34 -22.78
C PHE A 72 -17.53 -6.40 -23.70
N GLU A 73 -17.35 -6.53 -25.02
CA GLU A 73 -18.10 -5.72 -25.99
C GLU A 73 -19.53 -6.25 -26.17
N PRO A 74 -20.49 -5.43 -26.63
CA PRO A 74 -21.86 -5.87 -26.89
C PRO A 74 -21.92 -7.05 -27.85
N GLY A 75 -22.62 -8.12 -27.46
CA GLY A 75 -22.75 -9.35 -28.25
C GLY A 75 -21.52 -10.26 -28.25
N GLU A 76 -20.47 -9.89 -27.53
CA GLU A 76 -19.25 -10.70 -27.42
C GLU A 76 -19.39 -11.78 -26.36
N SER A 77 -18.83 -12.97 -26.64
CA SER A 77 -18.62 -14.04 -25.67
C SER A 77 -17.13 -14.28 -25.49
N LYS A 78 -16.66 -14.30 -24.23
CA LYS A 78 -15.25 -14.53 -23.85
C LYS A 78 -15.13 -15.68 -22.87
N HIS A 79 -14.09 -16.50 -23.05
CA HIS A 79 -13.64 -17.44 -22.02
C HIS A 79 -12.75 -16.70 -21.03
N VAL A 80 -13.07 -16.81 -19.73
CA VAL A 80 -12.30 -16.22 -18.65
C VAL A 80 -12.01 -17.26 -17.57
N GLN A 81 -10.96 -16.97 -16.79
CA GLN A 81 -10.67 -17.70 -15.58
C GLN A 81 -11.04 -16.85 -14.37
N LEU A 82 -11.69 -17.47 -13.41
CA LEU A 82 -11.94 -16.89 -12.10
C LEU A 82 -11.12 -17.65 -11.06
N VAL A 83 -10.78 -16.99 -9.97
CA VAL A 83 -10.09 -17.57 -8.82
C VAL A 83 -10.93 -17.33 -7.57
N GLU A 84 -10.93 -18.28 -6.64
CA GLU A 84 -11.66 -18.15 -5.39
C GLU A 84 -11.07 -17.04 -4.50
N PHE A 85 -11.94 -16.31 -3.79
CA PHE A 85 -11.51 -15.41 -2.74
C PHE A 85 -10.79 -16.16 -1.61
N GLY A 86 -9.82 -15.48 -1.00
CA GLY A 86 -9.18 -15.91 0.23
C GLY A 86 -9.92 -15.45 1.48
N GLY A 87 -9.18 -15.32 2.57
CA GLY A 87 -9.65 -14.80 3.84
C GLY A 87 -10.82 -15.57 4.44
N THR A 88 -11.70 -14.87 5.14
CA THR A 88 -12.88 -15.47 5.78
C THR A 88 -14.03 -15.75 4.81
N LYS A 89 -13.88 -15.38 3.55
CA LYS A 89 -14.94 -15.42 2.51
C LYS A 89 -16.21 -14.67 2.91
N THR A 90 -16.03 -13.55 3.59
CA THR A 90 -17.11 -12.65 3.99
C THR A 90 -17.21 -11.52 2.99
N ILE A 91 -18.32 -11.46 2.25
CA ILE A 91 -18.49 -10.58 1.09
C ILE A 91 -19.44 -9.46 1.41
N TYR A 92 -18.97 -8.22 1.30
CA TYR A 92 -19.76 -7.00 1.45
C TYR A 92 -19.59 -6.08 0.23
N GLY A 93 -20.49 -5.11 0.09
CA GLY A 93 -20.43 -4.15 -1.01
C GLY A 93 -21.03 -4.70 -2.30
N PHE A 94 -20.41 -4.41 -3.44
CA PHE A 94 -20.86 -4.80 -4.79
C PHE A 94 -22.33 -4.45 -5.05
N SER A 95 -23.16 -5.44 -5.46
CA SER A 95 -24.59 -5.27 -5.64
C SER A 95 -25.41 -5.71 -4.42
N GLY A 96 -24.77 -6.09 -3.32
CA GLY A 96 -25.40 -6.49 -2.07
C GLY A 96 -26.14 -7.82 -2.09
N MET A 97 -25.77 -8.70 -3.02
CA MET A 97 -26.48 -9.98 -3.15
C MET A 97 -26.09 -10.95 -2.03
N VAL A 98 -24.80 -10.96 -1.62
CA VAL A 98 -24.32 -11.82 -0.53
C VAL A 98 -24.51 -11.16 0.83
N SER A 99 -23.78 -10.09 1.13
CA SER A 99 -23.78 -9.33 2.40
C SER A 99 -23.59 -10.21 3.64
N GLY A 100 -22.40 -10.78 3.78
CA GLY A 100 -22.00 -11.63 4.90
C GLY A 100 -21.13 -12.81 4.48
N ASN A 101 -20.98 -13.79 5.38
CA ASN A 101 -20.21 -15.00 5.07
C ASN A 101 -20.86 -15.80 3.95
N LEU A 102 -20.06 -16.20 2.95
CA LEU A 102 -20.53 -16.82 1.72
C LEU A 102 -21.25 -18.15 1.98
N ASP A 103 -20.73 -19.00 2.86
CA ASP A 103 -21.30 -20.32 3.11
C ASP A 103 -22.68 -20.22 3.74
N GLU A 104 -22.89 -19.26 4.64
CA GLU A 104 -24.17 -18.99 5.28
C GLU A 104 -25.18 -18.35 4.33
N LYS A 105 -24.71 -17.48 3.45
CA LYS A 105 -25.56 -16.64 2.57
C LYS A 105 -25.78 -17.19 1.17
N ARG A 106 -25.13 -18.30 0.80
CA ARG A 106 -25.11 -18.81 -0.57
C ARG A 106 -26.49 -18.95 -1.20
N ASN A 107 -27.39 -19.64 -0.54
CA ASN A 107 -28.75 -19.90 -1.06
C ASN A 107 -29.58 -18.62 -1.19
N ASP A 108 -29.47 -17.70 -0.22
CA ASP A 108 -30.13 -16.41 -0.25
C ASP A 108 -29.58 -15.53 -1.38
N ALA A 109 -28.26 -15.54 -1.58
CA ALA A 109 -27.61 -14.81 -2.66
C ALA A 109 -28.05 -15.30 -4.05
N ILE A 110 -28.12 -16.62 -4.27
CA ILE A 110 -28.62 -17.20 -5.52
C ILE A 110 -30.05 -16.73 -5.79
N LYS A 111 -30.92 -16.82 -4.79
CA LYS A 111 -32.30 -16.34 -4.90
C LYS A 111 -32.37 -14.85 -5.26
N LYS A 112 -31.58 -14.00 -4.57
CA LYS A 112 -31.53 -12.57 -4.86
C LYS A 112 -31.00 -12.26 -6.28
N LEU A 113 -30.01 -12.97 -6.75
CA LEU A 113 -29.49 -12.82 -8.11
C LEU A 113 -30.61 -13.06 -9.16
N HIS A 114 -31.38 -14.14 -9.01
CA HIS A 114 -32.52 -14.46 -9.89
C HIS A 114 -33.62 -13.38 -9.79
N GLU A 115 -34.04 -13.02 -8.59
CA GLU A 115 -35.11 -12.03 -8.36
C GLU A 115 -34.76 -10.64 -8.90
N ASN A 116 -33.46 -10.27 -8.89
CA ASN A 116 -32.97 -8.98 -9.40
C ASN A 116 -32.63 -9.02 -10.89
N GLY A 117 -32.89 -10.11 -11.60
CA GLY A 117 -32.74 -10.21 -13.05
C GLY A 117 -31.29 -10.31 -13.53
N PHE A 118 -30.40 -10.84 -12.72
CA PHE A 118 -29.05 -11.19 -13.16
C PHE A 118 -29.13 -12.39 -14.08
N LYS A 119 -28.66 -12.25 -15.32
CA LYS A 119 -28.70 -13.32 -16.30
C LYS A 119 -27.79 -14.47 -15.93
N ASN A 120 -28.28 -15.68 -16.01
CA ASN A 120 -27.58 -16.92 -15.66
C ASN A 120 -27.59 -17.90 -16.84
N SER A 121 -26.47 -18.56 -17.10
CA SER A 121 -26.32 -19.62 -18.07
C SER A 121 -25.69 -20.82 -17.39
N LEU A 122 -26.10 -22.02 -17.75
CA LEU A 122 -25.54 -23.28 -17.24
C LEU A 122 -24.57 -23.93 -18.26
N GLU A 123 -23.89 -23.11 -19.06
CA GLU A 123 -22.88 -23.59 -20.01
C GLU A 123 -21.68 -24.24 -19.30
N ASP A 124 -20.86 -24.96 -20.04
CA ASP A 124 -19.75 -25.78 -19.54
C ASP A 124 -18.79 -24.94 -18.67
N THR A 125 -18.92 -25.12 -17.35
CA THR A 125 -18.07 -24.55 -16.33
C THR A 125 -17.19 -25.65 -15.79
N THR A 126 -15.85 -25.48 -15.88
CA THR A 126 -14.88 -26.44 -15.36
C THR A 126 -14.12 -25.87 -14.16
N GLU A 127 -13.85 -26.71 -13.21
CA GLU A 127 -13.13 -26.40 -11.96
C GLU A 127 -11.81 -27.17 -11.92
N GLU A 128 -10.73 -26.48 -11.55
CA GLU A 128 -9.40 -27.08 -11.40
C GLU A 128 -8.61 -26.36 -10.29
N GLN A 129 -7.55 -26.99 -9.81
CA GLN A 129 -6.53 -26.29 -9.01
C GLN A 129 -5.55 -25.61 -9.95
N GLY A 130 -5.12 -24.38 -9.63
CA GLY A 130 -4.24 -23.65 -10.53
C GLY A 130 -3.58 -22.43 -9.90
N SER A 131 -3.10 -21.59 -10.78
CA SER A 131 -2.42 -20.33 -10.44
C SER A 131 -2.50 -19.37 -11.62
N LEU A 132 -2.03 -18.14 -11.42
CA LEU A 132 -1.83 -17.15 -12.47
C LEU A 132 -0.33 -16.96 -12.67
N GLU A 133 0.15 -17.18 -13.89
CA GLU A 133 1.52 -16.88 -14.28
C GLU A 133 1.59 -15.46 -14.86
N ILE A 134 2.34 -14.56 -14.19
CA ILE A 134 2.53 -13.17 -14.63
C ILE A 134 3.99 -13.04 -15.11
N PRO A 135 4.23 -12.71 -16.39
CA PRO A 135 5.58 -12.47 -16.90
C PRO A 135 6.33 -11.46 -16.01
N ARG A 136 7.58 -11.76 -15.63
CA ARG A 136 8.35 -10.97 -14.67
C ARG A 136 8.38 -9.48 -14.99
N ASN A 137 8.66 -9.13 -16.23
CA ASN A 137 8.68 -7.72 -16.68
C ASN A 137 7.31 -7.05 -16.48
N ARG A 138 6.22 -7.79 -16.74
CA ARG A 138 4.86 -7.27 -16.56
C ARG A 138 4.54 -7.06 -15.08
N TYR A 139 4.98 -7.96 -14.21
CA TYR A 139 4.80 -7.81 -12.78
C TYR A 139 5.53 -6.56 -12.26
N VAL A 140 6.81 -6.40 -12.63
CA VAL A 140 7.62 -5.24 -12.24
C VAL A 140 7.03 -3.93 -12.77
N GLU A 141 6.48 -3.92 -13.97
CA GLU A 141 5.79 -2.75 -14.55
C GLU A 141 4.54 -2.36 -13.74
N LEU A 142 3.81 -3.32 -13.18
CA LEU A 142 2.56 -3.08 -12.45
C LEU A 142 2.80 -2.75 -10.97
N PHE A 143 3.71 -3.47 -10.31
CA PHE A 143 3.82 -3.50 -8.85
C PHE A 143 5.23 -3.20 -8.34
N GLY A 144 6.18 -2.90 -9.22
CA GLY A 144 7.60 -2.75 -8.86
C GLY A 144 8.32 -4.10 -8.71
N PRO A 145 9.64 -4.05 -8.36
CA PRO A 145 10.49 -5.24 -8.29
C PRO A 145 10.04 -6.17 -7.16
N SER A 146 10.24 -7.48 -7.36
CA SER A 146 9.98 -8.55 -6.40
C SER A 146 11.28 -9.24 -6.03
N LYS A 147 11.21 -10.24 -5.15
CA LYS A 147 12.38 -11.00 -4.67
C LYS A 147 13.32 -11.43 -5.79
N GLY A 148 14.62 -11.07 -5.65
CA GLY A 148 15.68 -11.34 -6.62
C GLY A 148 15.83 -10.29 -7.72
N ASP A 149 14.83 -9.42 -7.93
CA ASP A 149 14.95 -8.29 -8.84
C ASP A 149 15.88 -7.22 -8.27
N LYS A 150 16.45 -6.42 -9.16
CA LYS A 150 17.35 -5.33 -8.78
C LYS A 150 16.78 -3.99 -9.23
N VAL A 151 17.09 -2.95 -8.43
CA VAL A 151 16.71 -1.58 -8.72
C VAL A 151 17.87 -0.63 -8.45
N ARG A 152 18.08 0.33 -9.33
CA ARG A 152 19.07 1.40 -9.11
C ARG A 152 18.58 2.38 -8.06
N LEU A 153 19.42 2.66 -7.07
CA LEU A 153 19.12 3.69 -6.07
C LEU A 153 19.28 5.09 -6.69
N ALA A 154 18.15 5.70 -7.04
CA ALA A 154 18.11 7.01 -7.70
C ALA A 154 19.04 7.10 -8.92
N ASP A 155 19.88 8.13 -9.02
CA ASP A 155 20.86 8.37 -10.08
C ASP A 155 22.29 7.93 -9.68
N THR A 156 22.41 7.02 -8.71
CA THR A 156 23.70 6.52 -8.23
C THR A 156 24.13 5.24 -8.96
N ASP A 157 25.35 4.80 -8.71
CA ASP A 157 25.88 3.50 -9.19
C ASP A 157 25.45 2.32 -8.28
N LEU A 158 24.74 2.60 -7.19
CA LEU A 158 24.27 1.56 -6.27
C LEU A 158 23.07 0.82 -6.86
N ILE A 159 23.18 -0.50 -6.87
CA ILE A 159 22.11 -1.41 -7.28
C ILE A 159 21.67 -2.21 -6.06
N LEU A 160 20.40 -2.07 -5.72
CA LEU A 160 19.76 -2.79 -4.63
C LEU A 160 19.14 -4.08 -5.18
N GLU A 161 19.25 -5.19 -4.45
CA GLU A 161 18.57 -6.44 -4.76
C GLU A 161 17.50 -6.69 -3.71
N VAL A 162 16.26 -6.97 -4.14
CA VAL A 162 15.15 -7.29 -3.23
C VAL A 162 15.35 -8.69 -2.66
N GLU A 163 15.58 -8.78 -1.36
CA GLU A 163 15.88 -10.03 -0.64
C GLU A 163 14.62 -10.82 -0.32
N GLU A 164 13.52 -10.12 0.00
CA GLU A 164 12.22 -10.71 0.31
C GLU A 164 11.08 -9.89 -0.30
N ASP A 165 9.97 -10.56 -0.60
CA ASP A 165 8.71 -9.95 -1.01
C ASP A 165 7.61 -10.46 -0.05
N LEU A 166 7.03 -9.56 0.71
CA LEU A 166 5.99 -9.86 1.70
C LEU A 166 4.57 -9.68 1.15
N ILE A 167 4.46 -9.26 -0.11
CA ILE A 167 3.17 -9.05 -0.76
C ILE A 167 2.59 -10.41 -1.21
N LYS A 168 1.30 -10.61 -1.01
CA LYS A 168 0.58 -11.77 -1.53
C LYS A 168 0.31 -11.60 -3.02
N HIS A 169 1.04 -12.35 -3.85
CA HIS A 169 0.92 -12.25 -5.30
C HIS A 169 -0.47 -12.68 -5.79
N GLY A 170 -1.16 -11.77 -6.46
CA GLY A 170 -2.53 -11.91 -6.95
C GLY A 170 -3.54 -11.05 -6.18
N ASP A 171 -3.20 -10.70 -4.95
CA ASP A 171 -4.04 -9.88 -4.06
C ASP A 171 -3.38 -8.49 -3.79
N GLU A 172 -2.48 -8.02 -4.67
CA GLU A 172 -1.82 -6.73 -4.49
C GLU A 172 -2.83 -5.59 -4.29
N LEU A 173 -2.63 -4.81 -3.24
CA LEU A 173 -3.43 -3.62 -2.99
C LEU A 173 -2.97 -2.49 -3.91
N VAL A 174 -3.81 -2.09 -4.85
CA VAL A 174 -3.51 -1.04 -5.84
C VAL A 174 -4.51 0.10 -5.72
N PHE A 175 -4.01 1.32 -5.52
CA PHE A 175 -4.83 2.52 -5.44
C PHE A 175 -5.18 3.07 -6.84
N GLY A 176 -6.40 3.56 -6.99
CA GLY A 176 -6.88 4.22 -8.21
C GLY A 176 -8.31 3.86 -8.59
N GLY A 177 -8.87 4.61 -9.54
CA GLY A 177 -10.23 4.38 -10.03
C GLY A 177 -10.37 3.00 -10.71
N GLY A 178 -11.27 2.17 -10.18
CA GLY A 178 -11.49 0.81 -10.70
C GLY A 178 -10.42 -0.23 -10.31
N LYS A 179 -9.51 0.12 -9.40
CA LYS A 179 -8.45 -0.75 -8.87
C LYS A 179 -8.90 -1.55 -7.65
N SER A 180 -7.98 -2.32 -7.03
CA SER A 180 -8.30 -3.22 -5.92
C SER A 180 -8.53 -2.53 -4.57
N ALA A 181 -7.98 -1.34 -4.34
CA ALA A 181 -8.17 -0.58 -3.10
C ALA A 181 -9.56 0.09 -3.05
N ARG A 182 -10.60 -0.70 -2.82
CA ARG A 182 -12.02 -0.27 -2.75
C ARG A 182 -12.77 -1.10 -1.73
N ASP A 183 -13.91 -0.54 -1.26
CA ASP A 183 -14.83 -1.20 -0.34
C ASP A 183 -15.26 -2.59 -0.83
N GLY A 184 -15.14 -3.58 0.04
CA GLY A 184 -15.44 -4.98 -0.26
C GLY A 184 -14.40 -5.72 -1.09
N LEU A 185 -13.37 -5.03 -1.62
CA LEU A 185 -12.23 -5.62 -2.31
C LEU A 185 -11.02 -5.61 -1.35
N GLY A 186 -9.98 -4.86 -1.64
CA GLY A 186 -8.82 -4.68 -0.75
C GLY A 186 -9.08 -3.78 0.46
N GLN A 187 -10.26 -3.18 0.57
CA GLN A 187 -10.70 -2.38 1.70
C GLN A 187 -11.83 -3.10 2.44
N ALA A 188 -11.60 -3.41 3.71
CA ALA A 188 -12.56 -4.12 4.56
C ALA A 188 -13.76 -3.24 4.91
N SER A 189 -14.97 -3.81 4.79
CA SER A 189 -16.22 -3.12 5.08
C SER A 189 -16.56 -3.20 6.57
N GLY A 190 -17.08 -2.10 7.13
CA GLY A 190 -17.55 -2.08 8.52
C GLY A 190 -16.46 -2.06 9.58
N VAL A 191 -15.19 -1.95 9.19
CA VAL A 191 -14.05 -1.87 10.11
C VAL A 191 -13.87 -0.43 10.60
N LEU A 192 -13.76 -0.27 11.91
CA LEU A 192 -13.61 1.03 12.55
C LEU A 192 -12.16 1.51 12.50
N ARG A 193 -11.95 2.82 12.73
CA ARG A 193 -10.63 3.45 12.69
C ARG A 193 -9.61 2.78 13.63
N ASP A 194 -10.02 2.39 14.83
CA ASP A 194 -9.17 1.77 15.84
C ASP A 194 -8.66 0.37 15.44
N GLN A 195 -9.34 -0.28 14.49
CA GLN A 195 -9.03 -1.63 14.00
C GLN A 195 -8.24 -1.65 12.68
N SER A 196 -8.03 -0.51 12.04
CA SER A 196 -7.34 -0.39 10.75
C SER A 196 -6.20 0.62 10.78
N ALA A 197 -5.31 0.59 9.79
CA ALA A 197 -4.32 1.63 9.58
C ALA A 197 -4.97 2.99 9.27
N ASP A 198 -4.33 4.09 9.68
CA ASP A 198 -4.72 5.45 9.26
C ASP A 198 -4.21 5.75 7.85
N LEU A 199 -3.02 5.22 7.51
CA LEU A 199 -2.39 5.36 6.20
C LEU A 199 -1.64 4.07 5.86
N VAL A 200 -1.65 3.71 4.57
CA VAL A 200 -0.85 2.62 4.01
C VAL A 200 -0.09 3.10 2.79
N ILE A 201 1.21 2.78 2.72
CA ILE A 201 2.03 2.93 1.51
C ILE A 201 2.14 1.54 0.89
N THR A 202 1.64 1.36 -0.35
CA THR A 202 1.52 0.05 -0.98
C THR A 202 2.72 -0.31 -1.85
N ASN A 203 3.09 -1.60 -1.90
CA ASN A 203 4.07 -2.17 -2.85
C ASN A 203 5.43 -1.46 -2.91
N ALA A 204 5.91 -0.90 -1.79
CA ALA A 204 7.18 -0.17 -1.76
C ALA A 204 8.39 -1.10 -1.65
N VAL A 205 9.51 -0.71 -2.24
CA VAL A 205 10.81 -1.27 -1.90
C VAL A 205 11.33 -0.55 -0.66
N ILE A 206 11.54 -1.29 0.40
CA ILE A 206 11.95 -0.75 1.71
C ILE A 206 13.42 -1.09 1.94
N VAL A 207 14.22 -0.10 2.30
CA VAL A 207 15.61 -0.28 2.74
C VAL A 207 15.68 -0.02 4.24
N ASP A 208 15.84 -1.09 5.00
CA ASP A 208 15.86 -1.04 6.46
C ASP A 208 17.06 -1.80 7.04
N ALA A 209 17.64 -1.28 8.13
CA ALA A 209 18.84 -1.85 8.73
C ALA A 209 18.64 -3.22 9.40
N LYS A 210 17.39 -3.62 9.69
CA LYS A 210 17.06 -4.92 10.30
C LYS A 210 16.36 -5.85 9.32
N LEU A 211 15.43 -5.31 8.51
CA LEU A 211 14.64 -6.09 7.57
C LEU A 211 15.39 -6.37 6.27
N GLY A 212 16.46 -5.61 5.99
CA GLY A 212 17.16 -5.69 4.71
C GLY A 212 16.48 -4.88 3.61
N ILE A 213 16.60 -5.34 2.38
CA ILE A 213 15.96 -4.73 1.21
C ILE A 213 14.77 -5.59 0.83
N ILE A 214 13.58 -5.14 1.19
CA ILE A 214 12.36 -5.93 1.03
C ILE A 214 11.30 -5.18 0.23
N LYS A 215 10.36 -5.92 -0.36
CA LYS A 215 9.12 -5.38 -0.89
C LYS A 215 7.99 -5.66 0.08
N ALA A 216 7.26 -4.62 0.47
CA ALA A 216 6.11 -4.74 1.37
C ALA A 216 5.23 -3.49 1.33
N ASP A 217 4.06 -3.59 1.97
CA ASP A 217 3.26 -2.44 2.35
C ASP A 217 3.69 -1.92 3.73
N ILE A 218 3.54 -0.62 3.96
CA ILE A 218 3.84 0.03 5.23
C ILE A 218 2.54 0.60 5.82
N GLY A 219 2.11 0.06 6.95
CA GLY A 219 0.97 0.60 7.70
C GLY A 219 1.39 1.63 8.73
N ILE A 220 0.64 2.72 8.82
CA ILE A 220 0.84 3.80 9.79
C ILE A 220 -0.43 4.00 10.60
N LYS A 221 -0.27 4.12 11.92
CA LYS A 221 -1.35 4.35 12.89
C LYS A 221 -0.92 5.38 13.91
N ASP A 222 -1.73 6.41 14.14
CA ASP A 222 -1.46 7.47 15.13
C ASP A 222 -0.04 8.05 15.02
N GLY A 223 0.41 8.28 13.76
CA GLY A 223 1.73 8.84 13.45
C GLY A 223 2.92 7.90 13.66
N LYS A 224 2.68 6.60 13.84
CA LYS A 224 3.71 5.57 14.04
C LYS A 224 3.58 4.45 13.04
N ILE A 225 4.67 3.77 12.72
CA ILE A 225 4.64 2.55 11.91
C ILE A 225 3.87 1.48 12.70
N LEU A 226 2.73 1.05 12.15
CA LEU A 226 1.90 -0.03 12.68
C LEU A 226 2.53 -1.39 12.37
N GLY A 227 3.00 -1.54 11.13
CA GLY A 227 3.61 -2.77 10.64
C GLY A 227 4.14 -2.63 9.23
N VAL A 228 4.91 -3.63 8.81
CA VAL A 228 5.42 -3.82 7.46
C VAL A 228 5.04 -5.24 7.04
N GLY A 229 4.32 -5.39 5.93
CA GLY A 229 3.81 -6.69 5.49
C GLY A 229 2.82 -6.54 4.35
N ASN A 230 1.81 -7.40 4.30
CA ASN A 230 0.76 -7.42 3.28
C ASN A 230 -0.48 -6.68 3.78
N ALA A 231 -0.86 -5.59 3.12
CA ALA A 231 -2.04 -4.79 3.48
C ALA A 231 -3.27 -5.18 2.66
N GLY A 232 -4.44 -5.16 3.31
CA GLY A 232 -5.67 -5.47 2.58
C GLY A 232 -6.89 -5.71 3.46
N ASN A 233 -7.77 -6.53 2.91
CA ASN A 233 -9.04 -6.92 3.49
C ASN A 233 -9.04 -8.40 3.89
N PRO A 234 -8.98 -8.74 5.18
CA PRO A 234 -8.94 -10.13 5.64
C PRO A 234 -10.22 -10.92 5.34
N ASP A 235 -11.30 -10.24 4.93
CA ASP A 235 -12.55 -10.90 4.56
C ASP A 235 -12.45 -11.68 3.24
N VAL A 236 -11.63 -11.20 2.29
CA VAL A 236 -11.52 -11.74 0.91
C VAL A 236 -10.09 -11.98 0.43
N MET A 237 -9.08 -11.60 1.22
CA MET A 237 -7.65 -11.74 0.92
C MET A 237 -6.96 -12.62 1.96
N ASP A 238 -5.99 -13.43 1.53
CA ASP A 238 -5.18 -14.26 2.42
C ASP A 238 -3.99 -13.48 2.99
N ASP A 239 -3.49 -13.91 4.14
CA ASP A 239 -2.24 -13.46 4.76
C ASP A 239 -2.17 -11.93 4.93
N VAL A 240 -3.27 -11.30 5.37
CA VAL A 240 -3.33 -9.85 5.62
C VAL A 240 -2.73 -9.52 6.99
N ASP A 241 -1.64 -8.74 6.98
CA ASP A 241 -0.96 -8.23 8.19
C ASP A 241 -1.49 -6.87 8.63
N ILE A 242 -1.91 -6.03 7.66
CA ILE A 242 -2.32 -4.65 7.87
C ILE A 242 -3.73 -4.46 7.32
N ILE A 243 -4.68 -4.24 8.19
CA ILE A 243 -6.09 -4.05 7.78
C ILE A 243 -6.28 -2.65 7.20
N VAL A 244 -6.87 -2.60 6.01
CA VAL A 244 -7.27 -1.38 5.30
C VAL A 244 -8.78 -1.22 5.40
N SER A 245 -9.26 -0.01 5.72
CA SER A 245 -10.70 0.31 5.82
C SER A 245 -11.03 1.63 5.11
N SER A 246 -12.29 2.04 5.18
CA SER A 246 -12.72 3.36 4.69
C SER A 246 -12.06 4.55 5.40
N ASN A 247 -11.39 4.30 6.54
CA ASN A 247 -10.66 5.32 7.30
C ASN A 247 -9.17 5.39 6.93
N THR A 248 -8.70 4.52 6.01
CA THR A 248 -7.30 4.41 5.63
C THR A 248 -7.01 5.26 4.40
N GLU A 249 -6.06 6.19 4.50
CA GLU A 249 -5.45 6.83 3.33
C GLU A 249 -4.49 5.85 2.66
N ILE A 250 -4.46 5.84 1.32
CA ILE A 250 -3.59 4.93 0.56
C ILE A 250 -2.68 5.75 -0.34
N ILE A 251 -1.37 5.53 -0.19
CA ILE A 251 -0.33 6.11 -1.04
C ILE A 251 0.26 4.99 -1.89
N SER A 252 0.25 5.16 -3.20
CA SER A 252 0.94 4.29 -4.14
C SER A 252 2.46 4.32 -3.89
N GLY A 253 3.01 3.20 -3.44
CA GLY A 253 4.44 2.99 -3.25
C GLY A 253 5.09 2.22 -4.40
N GLU A 254 4.31 1.79 -5.39
CA GLU A 254 4.83 1.18 -6.61
C GLU A 254 5.87 2.12 -7.25
N HIS A 255 7.02 1.56 -7.61
CA HIS A 255 8.13 2.30 -8.20
C HIS A 255 8.82 3.31 -7.27
N THR A 256 8.63 3.18 -5.96
CA THR A 256 9.33 3.99 -4.97
C THR A 256 10.26 3.16 -4.10
N ILE A 257 11.29 3.81 -3.57
CA ILE A 257 12.17 3.25 -2.55
C ILE A 257 11.93 4.04 -1.26
N CYS A 258 11.52 3.34 -0.20
CA CYS A 258 11.30 3.90 1.12
C CYS A 258 12.50 3.65 2.01
N THR A 259 13.02 4.70 2.63
CA THR A 259 14.10 4.63 3.63
C THR A 259 13.68 5.31 4.90
N ALA A 260 14.36 5.00 6.02
CA ALA A 260 14.25 5.84 7.20
C ALA A 260 14.73 7.27 6.90
N GLY A 261 14.06 8.26 7.48
CA GLY A 261 14.49 9.64 7.36
C GLY A 261 15.83 9.86 8.04
N THR A 262 16.67 10.72 7.45
CA THR A 262 17.99 11.04 7.98
C THR A 262 17.88 11.87 9.27
N ILE A 263 18.77 11.62 10.22
CA ILE A 263 18.96 12.43 11.44
C ILE A 263 20.26 13.21 11.28
N ASP A 264 20.18 14.52 11.22
CA ASP A 264 21.34 15.40 11.29
C ASP A 264 21.54 15.88 12.72
N SER A 265 22.62 15.44 13.35
CA SER A 265 22.92 15.70 14.75
C SER A 265 23.97 16.83 14.96
N HIS A 266 24.30 17.58 13.92
CA HIS A 266 25.26 18.66 13.97
C HIS A 266 24.80 19.89 13.18
N ILE A 267 23.77 20.57 13.69
CA ILE A 267 23.15 21.71 13.00
C ILE A 267 23.54 23.04 13.69
N HIS A 268 23.92 24.00 12.87
CA HIS A 268 23.94 25.42 13.20
C HIS A 268 22.63 26.03 12.71
N PHE A 269 21.68 26.29 13.60
CA PHE A 269 20.40 26.88 13.25
C PHE A 269 20.56 28.36 12.93
N ILE A 270 20.64 28.69 11.64
CA ILE A 270 20.84 30.04 11.11
C ILE A 270 19.55 30.64 10.61
N SER A 271 18.76 29.85 9.84
CA SER A 271 17.56 30.31 9.14
C SER A 271 16.50 29.22 9.12
N PRO A 272 15.20 29.54 9.26
CA PRO A 272 14.11 28.59 9.14
C PRO A 272 14.06 27.83 7.80
N GLN A 273 14.59 28.43 6.73
CA GLN A 273 14.68 27.80 5.41
C GLN A 273 15.47 26.49 5.41
N GLN A 274 16.44 26.34 6.34
CA GLN A 274 17.18 25.08 6.51
C GLN A 274 16.25 23.88 6.76
N ALA A 275 15.14 24.08 7.45
CA ALA A 275 14.16 23.01 7.71
C ALA A 275 13.48 22.54 6.42
N ILE A 276 13.15 23.46 5.51
CA ILE A 276 12.56 23.15 4.21
C ILE A 276 13.57 22.40 3.34
N ASP A 277 14.81 22.89 3.27
CA ASP A 277 15.88 22.24 2.51
C ASP A 277 16.17 20.85 3.07
N ALA A 278 16.19 20.69 4.39
CA ALA A 278 16.42 19.41 5.07
C ALA A 278 15.36 18.37 4.69
N ILE A 279 14.07 18.71 4.82
CA ILE A 279 12.98 17.74 4.53
C ILE A 279 12.91 17.41 3.05
N CYS A 280 13.17 18.36 2.16
CA CYS A 280 13.23 18.12 0.72
C CYS A 280 14.38 17.18 0.31
N ASN A 281 15.40 17.02 1.18
CA ASN A 281 16.52 16.11 1.00
C ASN A 281 16.43 14.84 1.88
N GLY A 282 15.26 14.55 2.47
CA GLY A 282 15.01 13.33 3.25
C GLY A 282 15.48 13.38 4.70
N THR A 283 15.91 14.54 5.22
CA THR A 283 16.21 14.72 6.66
C THR A 283 14.92 14.96 7.40
N THR A 284 14.62 14.14 8.40
CA THR A 284 13.39 14.22 9.20
C THR A 284 13.63 14.71 10.64
N THR A 285 14.89 14.74 11.06
CA THR A 285 15.28 15.16 12.42
C THR A 285 16.53 16.02 12.36
N MET A 286 16.50 17.19 12.98
CA MET A 286 17.61 18.14 13.07
C MET A 286 17.93 18.39 14.54
N ILE A 287 19.17 18.11 14.95
CA ILE A 287 19.65 18.31 16.32
C ILE A 287 20.86 19.25 16.30
N GLY A 288 20.80 20.32 17.07
CA GLY A 288 21.88 21.30 17.12
C GLY A 288 21.54 22.51 17.97
N GLY A 289 22.05 23.66 17.59
CA GLY A 289 21.79 24.88 18.32
C GLY A 289 22.17 26.13 17.55
N GLY A 290 22.13 27.24 18.24
CA GLY A 290 22.30 28.58 17.71
C GLY A 290 21.16 29.49 18.13
N THR A 291 21.16 30.70 17.64
CA THR A 291 20.13 31.73 17.92
C THR A 291 19.62 32.42 16.65
N GLY A 292 19.63 31.68 15.52
CA GLY A 292 19.29 32.24 14.23
C GLY A 292 20.45 33.07 13.61
N PRO A 293 20.19 34.12 12.85
CA PRO A 293 21.21 34.94 12.20
C PRO A 293 22.12 35.77 13.12
N ALA A 294 21.94 35.63 14.43
CA ALA A 294 22.77 36.36 15.41
C ALA A 294 24.22 35.82 15.49
N ASP A 295 25.15 36.64 15.97
CA ASP A 295 26.59 36.32 16.03
C ASP A 295 26.91 35.00 16.76
N GLY A 296 26.15 34.68 17.80
CA GLY A 296 26.35 33.47 18.60
C GLY A 296 26.17 32.14 17.83
N THR A 297 25.58 32.15 16.63
CA THR A 297 25.36 30.95 15.83
C THR A 297 26.52 30.61 14.93
N ASN A 298 27.40 31.55 14.64
CA ASN A 298 28.43 31.37 13.60
C ASN A 298 29.47 30.28 13.91
N ALA A 299 29.65 29.92 15.17
CA ALA A 299 30.64 28.95 15.59
C ALA A 299 30.16 27.91 16.61
N THR A 300 28.84 27.80 16.83
CA THR A 300 28.30 26.92 17.86
C THR A 300 27.03 26.18 17.44
N THR A 301 26.94 24.93 17.84
CA THR A 301 25.73 24.10 17.74
C THR A 301 24.91 24.10 19.03
N CYS A 302 25.15 25.07 19.94
CA CYS A 302 24.49 25.19 21.24
C CYS A 302 23.65 26.46 21.31
N THR A 303 22.50 26.38 21.97
CA THR A 303 21.62 27.53 22.26
C THR A 303 21.76 27.94 23.71
N PRO A 304 22.17 29.20 24.03
CA PRO A 304 22.44 29.60 25.37
C PRO A 304 21.17 30.00 26.13
N GLY A 305 20.87 29.29 27.20
CA GLY A 305 19.90 29.66 28.22
C GLY A 305 18.44 29.52 27.80
N LYS A 306 17.60 29.48 28.81
CA LYS A 306 16.15 29.20 28.69
C LYS A 306 15.43 30.10 27.71
N PHE A 307 15.73 31.39 27.72
CA PHE A 307 15.04 32.34 26.82
C PHE A 307 15.25 31.99 25.35
N ASN A 308 16.52 31.77 24.95
CA ASN A 308 16.84 31.47 23.55
C ASN A 308 16.32 30.09 23.15
N ILE A 309 16.38 29.06 24.01
CA ILE A 309 15.85 27.71 23.74
C ILE A 309 14.34 27.79 23.45
N HIS A 310 13.58 28.50 24.30
CA HIS A 310 12.14 28.67 24.08
C HIS A 310 11.86 29.43 22.78
N LYS A 311 12.68 30.43 22.43
CA LYS A 311 12.51 31.13 21.13
C LYS A 311 12.81 30.24 19.93
N MET A 312 13.82 29.36 20.04
CA MET A 312 14.11 28.39 18.98
C MET A 312 12.99 27.35 18.82
N ILE A 313 12.44 26.85 19.94
CA ILE A 313 11.29 25.95 19.90
C ILE A 313 10.08 26.62 19.18
N GLN A 314 9.78 27.87 19.58
CA GLN A 314 8.70 28.62 18.92
C GLN A 314 8.94 28.87 17.42
N ALA A 315 10.19 29.09 17.04
CA ALA A 315 10.55 29.36 15.64
C ALA A 315 10.37 28.16 14.70
N VAL A 316 10.33 26.96 15.25
CA VAL A 316 10.23 25.71 14.44
C VAL A 316 8.89 24.99 14.57
N GLU A 317 7.93 25.53 15.33
CA GLU A 317 6.66 24.88 15.66
C GLU A 317 5.83 24.51 14.42
N GLU A 318 5.94 25.29 13.35
CA GLU A 318 5.18 25.10 12.11
C GLU A 318 5.84 24.13 11.10
N PHE A 319 7.08 23.71 11.35
CA PHE A 319 7.79 22.87 10.40
C PHE A 319 7.53 21.36 10.64
N PRO A 320 7.30 20.57 9.59
CA PRO A 320 6.98 19.14 9.70
C PRO A 320 8.25 18.28 9.89
N LEU A 321 9.10 18.62 10.84
CA LEU A 321 10.31 17.89 11.23
C LEU A 321 10.39 17.73 12.75
N ASN A 322 11.28 16.82 13.19
CA ASN A 322 11.66 16.73 14.58
C ASN A 322 12.87 17.64 14.84
N PHE A 323 12.84 18.40 15.93
CA PHE A 323 13.92 19.29 16.32
C PHE A 323 14.43 18.97 17.73
N GLY A 324 15.75 19.04 17.90
CA GLY A 324 16.42 18.97 19.18
C GLY A 324 17.36 20.16 19.35
N PHE A 325 17.19 20.91 20.44
CA PHE A 325 18.06 22.06 20.75
C PHE A 325 19.01 21.73 21.88
N LEU A 326 20.31 21.83 21.60
CA LEU A 326 21.35 21.57 22.55
C LEU A 326 21.60 22.82 23.41
N CYS A 327 21.60 22.64 24.72
CA CYS A 327 21.96 23.68 25.67
C CYS A 327 23.47 23.93 25.67
N LYS A 328 23.87 25.09 26.11
CA LYS A 328 25.27 25.43 26.31
C LYS A 328 25.79 24.84 27.63
N GLY A 329 26.71 23.86 27.55
CA GLY A 329 27.21 23.09 28.69
C GLY A 329 28.61 23.48 29.15
N ASN A 330 29.10 24.69 28.88
CA ASN A 330 30.49 25.12 29.18
C ASN A 330 30.59 26.12 30.33
N ASP A 331 29.94 25.81 31.44
CA ASP A 331 30.09 26.60 32.68
C ASP A 331 30.89 25.83 33.73
N SER A 332 31.62 26.56 34.59
CA SER A 332 32.40 25.98 35.69
C SER A 332 31.61 25.87 36.99
N GLN A 333 30.39 26.39 37.03
CA GLN A 333 29.55 26.41 38.22
C GLN A 333 28.30 25.54 38.01
N GLU A 334 27.95 24.76 39.03
CA GLU A 334 26.83 23.81 38.96
C GLU A 334 25.49 24.53 38.78
N GLU A 335 25.25 25.62 39.45
CA GLU A 335 23.98 26.34 39.41
C GLU A 335 23.61 26.81 37.99
N SER A 336 24.56 27.37 37.27
CA SER A 336 24.36 27.84 35.89
C SER A 336 24.22 26.67 34.87
N LEU A 337 24.93 25.57 35.10
CA LEU A 337 24.72 24.35 34.32
C LEU A 337 23.30 23.76 34.54
N MET A 338 22.84 23.74 35.79
CA MET A 338 21.50 23.30 36.15
C MET A 338 20.41 24.18 35.53
N GLU A 339 20.65 25.48 35.37
CA GLU A 339 19.75 26.39 34.66
C GLU A 339 19.62 25.99 33.18
N GLN A 340 20.73 25.63 32.52
CA GLN A 340 20.71 25.14 31.13
C GLN A 340 19.93 23.82 30.99
N ILE A 341 20.11 22.88 31.92
CA ILE A 341 19.44 21.58 31.92
C ILE A 341 17.94 21.73 32.15
N ARG A 342 17.50 22.71 32.89
CA ARG A 342 16.08 22.98 33.20
C ARG A 342 15.39 23.89 32.19
N ALA A 343 16.11 24.33 31.19
CA ALA A 343 15.57 25.13 30.09
C ALA A 343 14.78 24.25 29.07
#